data_32e260f13e6731e4ec9e25fad1fb6da6
#
_entry.id   32e260f13e6731e4ec9e25fad1fb6da6
#
_cell.length_a   1.000
_cell.length_b   1.000
_cell.length_c   1.000
_cell.angle_alpha   90.00
_cell.angle_beta   90.00
_cell.angle_gamma   90.00
#
_symmetry.space_group_name_H-M   'P 1'
#
loop_
_entity.id
_entity.type
_entity.pdbx_description
1 polymer ?
#
loop_
_entity_poly.entity_id
_entity_poly.type
_entity_poly.pdbx_seq_one_letter_code
_entity_poly.pdbx_strand_id
1 'polypeptide(L)'
;MGGINLQHLVYFSELARTLHYTEAARKLYISQPSLSYAISSLEKELGCTLFVKGSHNLKLSKEGAIFYKYVVKALEQLDAGREAVDDVIRSSSQVVSIAFIYTLGTTIIPGLTSSFKEERGNRNLIFKLIHGNTTNVLAALKSKNIDLAFCSYVEDEPDVEFIPYIDQELVLICPQDHPLAVYREVDLAEAAKYPMVHFIEECSMRKFINSMFCSVGDPPPIACEVENDMTVASMVNNGMGFAVVPYEHFLRSYNVRIIPIKNPQYKLYIYLAYLKDYELPQMARAFRDWALKKSKLNLEKLPPQVICADRKN
;
A
#
# COMPACT_ATOMS: atom_id res chain seq x y z
N MET A 1 9.11 -42.27 -17.70
CA MET A 1 8.88 -41.47 -16.51
C MET A 1 7.71 -40.56 -16.80
N GLY A 2 6.52 -40.77 -16.20
CA GLY A 2 5.42 -39.85 -16.25
C GLY A 2 5.88 -38.54 -15.59
N GLY A 3 5.65 -37.41 -16.22
CA GLY A 3 6.10 -36.14 -15.66
C GLY A 3 5.11 -35.64 -14.65
N ILE A 4 5.51 -35.40 -13.41
CA ILE A 4 4.66 -34.77 -12.37
C ILE A 4 4.08 -33.47 -12.91
N ASN A 5 2.75 -33.34 -12.87
CA ASN A 5 2.05 -32.16 -13.34
C ASN A 5 2.24 -31.01 -12.32
N LEU A 6 2.81 -29.90 -12.76
CA LEU A 6 3.02 -28.71 -11.92
C LEU A 6 1.72 -28.21 -11.25
N GLN A 7 0.61 -28.25 -11.98
CA GLN A 7 -0.70 -27.85 -11.43
C GLN A 7 -1.14 -28.75 -10.25
N HIS A 8 -0.83 -30.05 -10.33
CA HIS A 8 -1.11 -30.98 -9.22
C HIS A 8 -0.25 -30.65 -7.99
N LEU A 9 1.00 -30.17 -8.18
CA LEU A 9 1.84 -29.72 -7.06
C LEU A 9 1.28 -28.48 -6.38
N VAL A 10 0.78 -27.52 -7.15
CA VAL A 10 0.09 -26.33 -6.62
C VAL A 10 -1.14 -26.74 -5.79
N TYR A 11 -1.95 -27.64 -6.33
CA TYR A 11 -3.14 -28.14 -5.64
C TYR A 11 -2.79 -28.93 -4.37
N PHE A 12 -1.77 -29.75 -4.42
CA PHE A 12 -1.25 -30.47 -3.25
C PHE A 12 -0.75 -29.50 -2.17
N SER A 13 0.01 -28.47 -2.55
CA SER A 13 0.53 -27.46 -1.63
C SER A 13 -0.59 -26.71 -0.91
N GLU A 14 -1.63 -26.28 -1.64
CA GLU A 14 -2.76 -25.56 -1.02
C GLU A 14 -3.61 -26.49 -0.13
N LEU A 15 -3.84 -27.74 -0.54
CA LEU A 15 -4.53 -28.71 0.30
C LEU A 15 -3.73 -29.05 1.57
N ALA A 16 -2.40 -29.17 1.47
CA ALA A 16 -1.53 -29.41 2.62
C ALA A 16 -1.57 -28.25 3.64
N ARG A 17 -1.76 -27.01 3.17
CA ARG A 17 -1.87 -25.82 4.00
C ARG A 17 -3.22 -25.69 4.70
N THR A 18 -4.32 -26.02 4.00
CA THR A 18 -5.68 -25.88 4.53
C THR A 18 -6.18 -27.10 5.28
N LEU A 19 -5.68 -28.30 4.92
CA LEU A 19 -6.14 -29.58 5.39
C LEU A 19 -7.67 -29.79 5.23
N HIS A 20 -8.27 -29.09 4.28
CA HIS A 20 -9.71 -29.12 4.02
C HIS A 20 -10.02 -28.99 2.53
N TYR A 21 -10.52 -30.07 1.92
CA TYR A 21 -10.76 -30.14 0.46
C TYR A 21 -11.62 -29.02 -0.08
N THR A 22 -12.76 -28.73 0.57
CA THR A 22 -13.70 -27.71 0.09
C THR A 22 -13.08 -26.30 0.17
N GLU A 23 -12.36 -26.02 1.23
CA GLU A 23 -11.68 -24.73 1.42
C GLU A 23 -10.53 -24.56 0.41
N ALA A 24 -9.69 -25.60 0.24
CA ALA A 24 -8.62 -25.59 -0.76
C ALA A 24 -9.17 -25.38 -2.17
N ALA A 25 -10.23 -26.12 -2.55
CA ALA A 25 -10.86 -26.00 -3.86
C ALA A 25 -11.41 -24.58 -4.10
N ARG A 26 -12.04 -23.98 -3.09
CA ARG A 26 -12.53 -22.59 -3.15
C ARG A 26 -11.41 -21.60 -3.39
N LYS A 27 -10.29 -21.73 -2.67
CA LYS A 27 -9.11 -20.85 -2.84
C LYS A 27 -8.43 -21.02 -4.20
N LEU A 28 -8.48 -22.23 -4.75
CA LEU A 28 -7.93 -22.55 -6.07
C LEU A 28 -8.90 -22.26 -7.23
N TYR A 29 -10.11 -21.78 -6.93
CA TYR A 29 -11.18 -21.54 -7.91
C TYR A 29 -11.52 -22.76 -8.78
N ILE A 30 -11.53 -23.96 -8.18
CA ILE A 30 -11.87 -25.22 -8.83
C ILE A 30 -12.96 -25.99 -8.06
N SER A 31 -13.54 -27.02 -8.68
CA SER A 31 -14.45 -27.91 -7.98
C SER A 31 -13.71 -28.86 -7.04
N GLN A 32 -14.32 -29.23 -5.93
CA GLN A 32 -13.74 -30.21 -5.00
C GLN A 32 -13.48 -31.58 -5.65
N PRO A 33 -14.34 -32.13 -6.55
CA PRO A 33 -14.02 -33.34 -7.29
C PRO A 33 -12.75 -33.22 -8.15
N SER A 34 -12.53 -32.06 -8.81
CA SER A 34 -11.31 -31.82 -9.59
C SER A 34 -10.05 -31.81 -8.73
N LEU A 35 -10.12 -31.20 -7.55
CA LEU A 35 -9.02 -31.24 -6.58
C LEU A 35 -8.74 -32.68 -6.12
N SER A 36 -9.78 -33.43 -5.75
CA SER A 36 -9.66 -34.81 -5.32
C SER A 36 -9.04 -35.71 -6.40
N TYR A 37 -9.46 -35.55 -7.65
CA TYR A 37 -8.88 -36.25 -8.80
C TYR A 37 -7.39 -35.93 -8.97
N ALA A 38 -7.00 -34.66 -8.90
CA ALA A 38 -5.62 -34.24 -9.05
C ALA A 38 -4.71 -34.83 -7.95
N ILE A 39 -5.19 -34.83 -6.71
CA ILE A 39 -4.44 -35.44 -5.56
C ILE A 39 -4.31 -36.95 -5.76
N SER A 40 -5.39 -37.66 -6.10
CA SER A 40 -5.36 -39.11 -6.35
C SER A 40 -4.44 -39.47 -7.53
N SER A 41 -4.41 -38.64 -8.58
CA SER A 41 -3.48 -38.79 -9.71
C SER A 41 -2.02 -38.66 -9.26
N LEU A 42 -1.71 -37.66 -8.43
CA LEU A 42 -0.40 -37.38 -7.89
C LEU A 42 0.06 -38.55 -6.96
N GLU A 43 -0.81 -39.05 -6.08
CA GLU A 43 -0.56 -40.18 -5.22
C GLU A 43 -0.28 -41.48 -6.01
N LYS A 44 -1.04 -41.70 -7.08
CA LYS A 44 -0.82 -42.85 -7.98
C LYS A 44 0.53 -42.77 -8.69
N GLU A 45 0.93 -41.56 -9.13
CA GLU A 45 2.21 -41.34 -9.80
C GLU A 45 3.40 -41.56 -8.84
N LEU A 46 3.27 -41.09 -7.59
CA LEU A 46 4.29 -41.27 -6.56
C LEU A 46 4.28 -42.67 -5.92
N GLY A 47 3.23 -43.46 -6.14
CA GLY A 47 3.08 -44.77 -5.55
C GLY A 47 2.87 -44.78 -4.04
N CYS A 48 2.43 -43.67 -3.46
CA CYS A 48 2.20 -43.53 -2.02
C CYS A 48 1.01 -42.58 -1.74
N THR A 49 0.47 -42.73 -0.53
CA THR A 49 -0.61 -41.84 -0.05
C THR A 49 0.00 -40.58 0.59
N LEU A 50 -0.45 -39.43 0.18
CA LEU A 50 0.03 -38.13 0.70
C LEU A 50 -0.83 -37.59 1.85
N PHE A 51 -2.12 -37.97 1.87
CA PHE A 51 -3.05 -37.55 2.92
C PHE A 51 -3.70 -38.77 3.59
N VAL A 52 -3.88 -38.69 4.89
CA VAL A 52 -4.56 -39.71 5.71
C VAL A 52 -5.76 -39.07 6.44
N LYS A 53 -6.83 -39.83 6.57
CA LYS A 53 -7.97 -39.43 7.42
C LYS A 53 -7.59 -39.61 8.88
N GLY A 54 -7.53 -38.54 9.65
CA GLY A 54 -7.51 -38.62 11.10
C GLY A 54 -8.91 -38.88 11.66
N SER A 55 -9.05 -39.02 12.99
CA SER A 55 -10.33 -39.28 13.65
C SER A 55 -11.40 -38.24 13.37
N HIS A 56 -11.02 -36.96 13.08
CA HIS A 56 -11.93 -35.88 12.72
C HIS A 56 -11.41 -34.95 11.62
N ASN A 57 -10.14 -35.02 11.21
CA ASN A 57 -9.53 -34.08 10.27
C ASN A 57 -8.62 -34.79 9.27
N LEU A 58 -8.45 -34.18 8.08
CA LEU A 58 -7.43 -34.56 7.11
C LEU A 58 -6.04 -34.20 7.66
N LYS A 59 -5.05 -35.07 7.43
CA LYS A 59 -3.65 -34.82 7.81
C LYS A 59 -2.73 -35.31 6.69
N LEU A 60 -1.54 -34.74 6.61
CA LEU A 60 -0.47 -35.27 5.78
C LEU A 60 -0.02 -36.65 6.32
N SER A 61 0.23 -37.59 5.41
CA SER A 61 0.97 -38.82 5.73
C SER A 61 2.45 -38.48 6.04
N LYS A 62 3.23 -39.47 6.46
CA LYS A 62 4.67 -39.27 6.63
C LYS A 62 5.34 -38.90 5.30
N GLU A 63 4.97 -39.61 4.24
CA GLU A 63 5.41 -39.39 2.87
C GLU A 63 4.95 -38.00 2.37
N GLY A 64 3.69 -37.64 2.62
CA GLY A 64 3.13 -36.32 2.28
C GLY A 64 3.85 -35.16 2.96
N ALA A 65 4.22 -35.32 4.25
CA ALA A 65 4.96 -34.28 4.97
C ALA A 65 6.40 -34.11 4.44
N ILE A 66 7.04 -35.18 4.01
CA ILE A 66 8.35 -35.11 3.35
C ILE A 66 8.21 -34.44 2.00
N PHE A 67 7.26 -34.89 1.17
CA PHE A 67 7.06 -34.40 -0.17
C PHE A 67 6.65 -32.89 -0.17
N TYR A 68 5.83 -32.47 0.78
CA TYR A 68 5.42 -31.08 0.95
C TYR A 68 6.59 -30.12 1.05
N LYS A 69 7.62 -30.46 1.83
CA LYS A 69 8.82 -29.62 2.00
C LYS A 69 9.56 -29.39 0.67
N TYR A 70 9.60 -30.42 -0.18
CA TYR A 70 10.25 -30.30 -1.50
C TYR A 70 9.38 -29.57 -2.51
N VAL A 71 8.07 -29.81 -2.48
CA VAL A 71 7.11 -29.12 -3.37
C VAL A 71 7.11 -27.62 -3.12
N VAL A 72 7.05 -27.19 -1.85
CA VAL A 72 7.11 -25.76 -1.51
C VAL A 72 8.39 -25.14 -2.07
N LYS A 73 9.56 -25.74 -1.83
CA LYS A 73 10.83 -25.24 -2.37
C LYS A 73 10.88 -25.22 -3.90
N ALA A 74 10.31 -26.21 -4.56
CA ALA A 74 10.27 -26.27 -6.02
C ALA A 74 9.40 -25.16 -6.59
N LEU A 75 8.23 -24.91 -6.02
CA LEU A 75 7.34 -23.81 -6.42
C LEU A 75 7.99 -22.44 -6.17
N GLU A 76 8.63 -22.24 -5.02
CA GLU A 76 9.41 -21.03 -4.72
C GLU A 76 10.52 -20.78 -5.75
N GLN A 77 11.25 -21.85 -6.19
CA GLN A 77 12.30 -21.72 -7.20
C GLN A 77 11.76 -21.42 -8.60
N LEU A 78 10.60 -21.95 -8.95
CA LEU A 78 9.94 -21.62 -10.21
C LEU A 78 9.45 -20.16 -10.23
N ASP A 79 8.90 -19.70 -9.11
CA ASP A 79 8.49 -18.30 -8.97
C ASP A 79 9.71 -17.35 -9.03
N ALA A 80 10.81 -17.69 -8.35
CA ALA A 80 12.06 -16.94 -8.44
C ALA A 80 12.64 -16.92 -9.87
N GLY A 81 12.59 -18.06 -10.57
CA GLY A 81 13.02 -18.12 -11.97
C GLY A 81 12.17 -17.26 -12.91
N ARG A 82 10.85 -17.21 -12.68
CA ARG A 82 9.93 -16.34 -13.41
C ARG A 82 10.22 -14.87 -13.13
N GLU A 83 10.44 -14.51 -11.84
CA GLU A 83 10.84 -13.16 -11.45
C GLU A 83 12.15 -12.74 -12.14
N ALA A 84 13.16 -13.61 -12.17
CA ALA A 84 14.44 -13.33 -12.84
C ALA A 84 14.28 -13.07 -14.35
N VAL A 85 13.41 -13.82 -15.02
CA VAL A 85 13.09 -13.59 -16.44
C VAL A 85 12.35 -12.25 -16.61
N ASP A 86 11.38 -11.97 -15.77
CA ASP A 86 10.64 -10.70 -15.76
C ASP A 86 11.58 -9.52 -15.53
N ASP A 87 12.58 -9.65 -14.65
CA ASP A 87 13.59 -8.61 -14.40
C ASP A 87 14.46 -8.32 -15.64
N VAL A 88 14.86 -9.35 -16.39
CA VAL A 88 15.59 -9.18 -17.65
C VAL A 88 14.72 -8.45 -18.69
N ILE A 89 13.46 -8.82 -18.81
CA ILE A 89 12.50 -8.14 -19.70
C ILE A 89 12.28 -6.69 -19.27
N ARG A 90 12.13 -6.44 -17.98
CA ARG A 90 11.97 -5.08 -17.42
C ARG A 90 13.21 -4.22 -17.58
N SER A 91 14.41 -4.77 -17.43
CA SER A 91 15.67 -4.01 -17.56
C SER A 91 15.86 -3.41 -18.95
N SER A 92 15.30 -4.05 -19.98
CA SER A 92 15.27 -3.55 -21.36
C SER A 92 14.01 -2.73 -21.70
N SER A 93 13.04 -2.68 -20.80
CA SER A 93 11.75 -2.02 -21.04
C SER A 93 11.80 -0.52 -20.74
N GLN A 94 11.09 0.26 -21.57
CA GLN A 94 10.84 1.69 -21.34
C GLN A 94 9.64 1.89 -20.40
N VAL A 95 9.54 1.06 -19.36
CA VAL A 95 8.43 1.09 -18.38
C VAL A 95 8.95 1.51 -17.02
N VAL A 96 8.22 2.38 -16.35
CA VAL A 96 8.42 2.74 -14.93
C VAL A 96 7.11 2.45 -14.20
N SER A 97 7.17 1.56 -13.20
CA SER A 97 6.01 1.18 -12.41
C SER A 97 6.02 1.88 -11.06
N ILE A 98 5.00 2.67 -10.76
CA ILE A 98 4.93 3.50 -9.55
C ILE A 98 3.63 3.23 -8.81
N ALA A 99 3.72 2.98 -7.51
CA ALA A 99 2.56 3.04 -6.61
C ALA A 99 2.61 4.30 -5.75
N PHE A 100 1.45 4.84 -5.39
CA PHE A 100 1.38 6.05 -4.60
C PHE A 100 0.09 6.13 -3.79
N ILE A 101 0.12 6.90 -2.70
CA ILE A 101 -1.08 7.17 -1.90
C ILE A 101 -2.04 8.08 -2.64
N TYR A 102 -3.34 7.92 -2.37
CA TYR A 102 -4.44 8.61 -3.08
C TYR A 102 -4.22 10.10 -3.29
N THR A 103 -3.76 10.80 -2.27
CA THR A 103 -3.51 12.25 -2.25
C THR A 103 -2.63 12.73 -3.39
N LEU A 104 -1.64 11.94 -3.81
CA LEU A 104 -0.64 12.36 -4.81
C LEU A 104 -1.13 12.23 -6.26
N GLY A 105 -2.25 11.55 -6.48
CA GLY A 105 -2.76 11.22 -7.81
C GLY A 105 -3.33 12.41 -8.58
N THR A 106 -3.69 13.49 -7.91
CA THR A 106 -4.33 14.65 -8.54
C THR A 106 -3.33 15.64 -9.14
N THR A 107 -2.16 15.79 -8.55
CA THR A 107 -1.21 16.85 -8.91
C THR A 107 0.22 16.35 -9.04
N ILE A 108 0.74 15.70 -8.01
CA ILE A 108 2.18 15.37 -7.88
C ILE A 108 2.61 14.33 -8.91
N ILE A 109 2.00 13.16 -8.90
CA ILE A 109 2.39 12.06 -9.81
C ILE A 109 2.16 12.40 -11.29
N PRO A 110 1.01 12.98 -11.69
CA PRO A 110 0.82 13.45 -13.06
C PRO A 110 1.89 14.46 -13.50
N GLY A 111 2.21 15.44 -12.64
CA GLY A 111 3.25 16.43 -12.92
C GLY A 111 4.63 15.81 -13.08
N LEU A 112 5.03 14.89 -12.20
CA LEU A 112 6.32 14.20 -12.27
C LEU A 112 6.46 13.34 -13.53
N THR A 113 5.45 12.54 -13.83
CA THR A 113 5.47 11.62 -14.98
C THR A 113 5.49 12.38 -16.30
N SER A 114 4.71 13.46 -16.41
CA SER A 114 4.69 14.32 -17.59
C SER A 114 6.03 15.02 -17.79
N SER A 115 6.56 15.69 -16.76
CA SER A 115 7.83 16.42 -16.84
C SER A 115 9.02 15.50 -17.15
N PHE A 116 9.06 14.30 -16.55
CA PHE A 116 10.12 13.34 -16.85
C PHE A 116 10.09 12.85 -18.31
N LYS A 117 8.88 12.55 -18.80
CA LYS A 117 8.69 12.14 -20.20
C LYS A 117 9.09 13.23 -21.18
N GLU A 118 8.77 14.47 -20.88
CA GLU A 118 9.12 15.65 -21.71
C GLU A 118 10.63 15.88 -21.70
N GLU A 119 11.27 15.96 -20.52
CA GLU A 119 12.72 16.19 -20.40
C GLU A 119 13.56 15.07 -21.06
N ARG A 120 13.08 13.84 -21.06
CA ARG A 120 13.73 12.71 -21.73
C ARG A 120 13.49 12.65 -23.22
N GLY A 121 12.49 13.36 -23.75
CA GLY A 121 12.10 13.28 -25.17
C GLY A 121 11.69 11.89 -25.62
N ASN A 122 11.37 10.99 -24.68
CA ASN A 122 11.10 9.58 -24.95
C ASN A 122 9.60 9.32 -25.08
N ARG A 123 9.12 9.25 -26.31
CA ARG A 123 7.71 8.98 -26.61
C ARG A 123 7.25 7.57 -26.25
N ASN A 124 8.19 6.61 -26.19
CA ASN A 124 7.90 5.20 -25.89
C ASN A 124 7.90 4.90 -24.39
N LEU A 125 8.21 5.87 -23.53
CA LEU A 125 8.20 5.70 -22.10
C LEU A 125 6.76 5.48 -21.60
N ILE A 126 6.54 4.39 -20.89
CA ILE A 126 5.25 4.00 -20.31
C ILE A 126 5.36 4.07 -18.79
N PHE A 127 4.42 4.75 -18.15
CA PHE A 127 4.22 4.69 -16.72
C PHE A 127 3.07 3.73 -16.39
N LYS A 128 3.33 2.74 -15.54
CA LYS A 128 2.30 1.92 -14.90
C LYS A 128 2.04 2.51 -13.51
N LEU A 129 0.84 3.02 -13.31
CA LEU A 129 0.49 3.78 -12.12
C LEU A 129 -0.62 3.05 -11.36
N ILE A 130 -0.37 2.75 -10.09
CA ILE A 130 -1.39 2.23 -9.16
C ILE A 130 -1.44 3.09 -7.92
N HIS A 131 -2.61 3.17 -7.29
CA HIS A 131 -2.77 3.95 -6.08
C HIS A 131 -3.49 3.15 -4.99
N GLY A 132 -3.32 3.56 -3.75
CA GLY A 132 -3.94 2.91 -2.60
C GLY A 132 -3.58 3.63 -1.30
N ASN A 133 -3.86 2.99 -0.18
CA ASN A 133 -3.29 3.41 1.10
C ASN A 133 -1.82 2.96 1.22
N THR A 134 -1.10 3.46 2.23
CA THR A 134 0.32 3.15 2.42
C THR A 134 0.59 1.64 2.54
N THR A 135 -0.28 0.89 3.20
CA THR A 135 -0.14 -0.57 3.35
C THR A 135 -0.19 -1.28 2.01
N ASN A 136 -1.16 -0.93 1.15
CA ASN A 136 -1.32 -1.52 -0.18
C ASN A 136 -0.14 -1.13 -1.10
N VAL A 137 0.30 0.12 -1.02
CA VAL A 137 1.46 0.62 -1.79
C VAL A 137 2.73 -0.13 -1.41
N LEU A 138 3.00 -0.34 -0.12
CA LEU A 138 4.16 -1.09 0.35
C LEU A 138 4.06 -2.58 0.02
N ALA A 139 2.88 -3.18 0.11
CA ALA A 139 2.68 -4.57 -0.31
C ALA A 139 2.99 -4.77 -1.80
N ALA A 140 2.55 -3.83 -2.66
CA ALA A 140 2.88 -3.85 -4.09
C ALA A 140 4.39 -3.66 -4.35
N LEU A 141 5.07 -2.83 -3.56
CA LEU A 141 6.52 -2.64 -3.64
C LEU A 141 7.26 -3.92 -3.24
N LYS A 142 6.91 -4.52 -2.10
CA LYS A 142 7.54 -5.75 -1.59
C LYS A 142 7.33 -6.96 -2.49
N SER A 143 6.20 -7.02 -3.19
CA SER A 143 5.94 -8.07 -4.20
C SER A 143 6.67 -7.84 -5.51
N LYS A 144 7.50 -6.78 -5.62
CA LYS A 144 8.24 -6.38 -6.83
C LYS A 144 7.35 -6.12 -8.06
N ASN A 145 6.05 -5.94 -7.86
CA ASN A 145 5.10 -5.59 -8.93
C ASN A 145 5.27 -4.14 -9.40
N ILE A 146 5.90 -3.30 -8.57
CA ILE A 146 6.24 -1.91 -8.85
C ILE A 146 7.70 -1.63 -8.50
N ASP A 147 8.26 -0.61 -9.13
CA ASP A 147 9.65 -0.22 -8.97
C ASP A 147 9.83 0.81 -7.84
N LEU A 148 8.91 1.76 -7.75
CA LEU A 148 8.99 2.91 -6.85
C LEU A 148 7.65 3.17 -6.16
N ALA A 149 7.72 3.65 -4.95
CA ALA A 149 6.53 4.03 -4.18
C ALA A 149 6.62 5.49 -3.69
N PHE A 150 5.47 6.16 -3.61
CA PHE A 150 5.32 7.45 -2.91
C PHE A 150 4.27 7.28 -1.83
N CYS A 151 4.70 7.27 -0.57
CA CYS A 151 3.82 6.96 0.56
C CYS A 151 4.28 7.62 1.86
N SER A 152 3.50 7.45 2.93
CA SER A 152 3.92 7.80 4.27
C SER A 152 5.03 6.86 4.76
N TYR A 153 5.86 7.34 5.68
CA TYR A 153 6.83 6.51 6.39
C TYR A 153 6.12 5.44 7.24
N VAL A 154 6.70 4.25 7.26
CA VAL A 154 6.28 3.14 8.13
C VAL A 154 7.51 2.61 8.86
N GLU A 155 7.37 2.43 10.17
CA GLU A 155 8.39 1.79 11.00
C GLU A 155 8.48 0.29 10.72
N ASP A 156 9.60 -0.33 11.09
CA ASP A 156 9.83 -1.78 10.99
C ASP A 156 9.76 -2.35 9.56
N GLU A 157 10.19 -1.55 8.59
CA GLU A 157 10.33 -1.95 7.19
C GLU A 157 11.81 -1.98 6.76
N PRO A 158 12.62 -2.95 7.26
CA PRO A 158 14.07 -2.96 7.08
C PRO A 158 14.51 -3.06 5.62
N ASP A 159 13.71 -3.70 4.77
CA ASP A 159 14.01 -3.93 3.36
C ASP A 159 13.68 -2.73 2.46
N VAL A 160 13.00 -1.72 3.00
CA VAL A 160 12.56 -0.54 2.26
C VAL A 160 13.43 0.65 2.59
N GLU A 161 13.90 1.36 1.57
CA GLU A 161 14.52 2.67 1.71
C GLU A 161 13.46 3.75 1.56
N PHE A 162 13.36 4.65 2.55
CA PHE A 162 12.46 5.78 2.53
C PHE A 162 13.24 7.07 2.45
N ILE A 163 13.09 7.83 1.37
CA ILE A 163 13.72 9.14 1.21
C ILE A 163 12.63 10.22 1.27
N PRO A 164 12.69 11.15 2.24
CA PRO A 164 11.74 12.26 2.31
C PRO A 164 11.70 13.02 0.97
N TYR A 165 10.50 13.21 0.43
CA TYR A 165 10.35 13.73 -0.92
C TYR A 165 9.62 15.08 -0.98
N ILE A 166 8.52 15.23 -0.24
CA ILE A 166 7.72 16.45 -0.21
C ILE A 166 7.14 16.70 1.18
N ASP A 167 7.08 17.95 1.58
CA ASP A 167 6.37 18.42 2.78
C ASP A 167 4.88 18.45 2.49
N GLN A 168 4.08 17.80 3.33
CA GLN A 168 2.63 17.70 3.17
C GLN A 168 1.93 18.64 4.15
N GLU A 169 1.35 19.71 3.63
CA GLU A 169 0.50 20.60 4.42
C GLU A 169 -0.85 19.94 4.70
N LEU A 170 -1.34 20.07 5.93
CA LEU A 170 -2.71 19.74 6.32
C LEU A 170 -3.53 21.01 6.53
N VAL A 171 -4.79 20.92 6.17
CA VAL A 171 -5.77 22.00 6.37
C VAL A 171 -7.03 21.44 7.03
N LEU A 172 -7.73 22.26 7.76
CA LEU A 172 -9.09 21.97 8.17
C LEU A 172 -10.03 22.42 7.05
N ILE A 173 -11.00 21.58 6.71
CA ILE A 173 -12.10 21.93 5.82
C ILE A 173 -13.43 21.82 6.57
N CYS A 174 -14.34 22.74 6.32
CA CYS A 174 -15.69 22.73 6.88
C CYS A 174 -16.71 23.37 5.91
N PRO A 175 -18.03 23.15 6.09
CA PRO A 175 -19.04 23.88 5.35
C PRO A 175 -18.91 25.40 5.51
N GLN A 176 -19.38 26.17 4.55
CA GLN A 176 -19.26 27.64 4.57
C GLN A 176 -20.01 28.30 5.75
N ASP A 177 -21.10 27.67 6.22
CA ASP A 177 -21.94 28.10 7.33
C ASP A 177 -21.54 27.46 8.69
N HIS A 178 -20.48 26.66 8.72
CA HIS A 178 -20.01 26.02 9.93
C HIS A 178 -19.41 27.03 10.91
N PRO A 179 -19.58 26.87 12.26
CA PRO A 179 -18.98 27.78 13.24
C PRO A 179 -17.47 27.99 13.09
N LEU A 180 -16.74 26.98 12.61
CA LEU A 180 -15.31 27.10 12.33
C LEU A 180 -14.97 27.99 11.11
N ALA A 181 -15.91 28.27 10.22
CA ALA A 181 -15.65 29.02 8.99
C ALA A 181 -15.25 30.49 9.24
N VAL A 182 -15.48 31.00 10.47
CA VAL A 182 -15.09 32.37 10.84
C VAL A 182 -13.60 32.54 11.09
N TYR A 183 -12.88 31.45 11.34
CA TYR A 183 -11.45 31.49 11.62
C TYR A 183 -10.62 31.69 10.35
N ARG A 184 -9.57 32.50 10.44
CA ARG A 184 -8.53 32.60 9.40
C ARG A 184 -7.49 31.49 9.51
N GLU A 185 -7.21 31.07 10.74
CA GLU A 185 -6.35 29.96 11.12
C GLU A 185 -7.00 29.28 12.33
N VAL A 186 -6.95 27.97 12.44
CA VAL A 186 -7.65 27.23 13.48
C VAL A 186 -6.68 26.57 14.45
N ASP A 187 -7.08 26.60 15.74
CA ASP A 187 -6.55 25.71 16.77
C ASP A 187 -7.40 24.44 16.79
N LEU A 188 -6.80 23.26 16.71
CA LEU A 188 -7.54 22.02 16.70
C LEU A 188 -8.30 21.76 18.02
N ALA A 189 -7.88 22.35 19.13
CA ALA A 189 -8.66 22.32 20.39
C ALA A 189 -10.05 22.95 20.23
N GLU A 190 -10.18 23.99 19.40
CA GLU A 190 -11.50 24.59 19.08
C GLU A 190 -12.32 23.69 18.15
N ALA A 191 -11.66 23.03 17.19
CA ALA A 191 -12.31 22.10 16.26
C ALA A 191 -12.83 20.85 16.95
N ALA A 192 -12.15 20.37 18.00
CA ALA A 192 -12.53 19.16 18.75
C ALA A 192 -13.95 19.18 19.36
N LYS A 193 -14.56 20.37 19.43
CA LYS A 193 -15.93 20.56 19.96
C LYS A 193 -17.03 20.13 18.96
N TYR A 194 -16.67 19.88 17.69
CA TYR A 194 -17.62 19.62 16.61
C TYR A 194 -17.41 18.22 16.02
N PRO A 195 -18.45 17.63 15.38
CA PRO A 195 -18.34 16.35 14.72
C PRO A 195 -17.37 16.39 13.52
N MET A 196 -16.51 15.37 13.41
CA MET A 196 -15.49 15.25 12.36
C MET A 196 -15.83 14.12 11.39
N VAL A 197 -15.69 14.37 10.10
CA VAL A 197 -15.53 13.34 9.06
C VAL A 197 -14.10 12.86 9.10
N HIS A 198 -13.86 11.59 9.37
CA HIS A 198 -12.54 11.06 9.58
C HIS A 198 -12.17 9.96 8.57
N PHE A 199 -10.89 9.63 8.51
CA PHE A 199 -10.43 8.48 7.75
C PHE A 199 -10.70 7.18 8.53
N ILE A 200 -10.84 6.05 7.81
CA ILE A 200 -10.93 4.71 8.40
C ILE A 200 -9.64 4.36 9.16
N GLU A 201 -9.70 3.35 10.04
CA GLU A 201 -8.57 2.97 10.92
C GLU A 201 -7.32 2.51 10.17
N GLU A 202 -7.49 1.89 9.01
CA GLU A 202 -6.40 1.39 8.18
C GLU A 202 -5.62 2.50 7.47
N CYS A 203 -6.14 3.73 7.48
CA CYS A 203 -5.47 4.87 6.88
C CYS A 203 -4.40 5.44 7.83
N SER A 204 -3.14 5.53 7.37
CA SER A 204 -2.04 6.11 8.14
C SER A 204 -2.31 7.57 8.54
N MET A 205 -3.05 8.32 7.73
CA MET A 205 -3.44 9.71 7.99
C MET A 205 -4.30 9.82 9.26
N ARG A 206 -5.17 8.84 9.53
CA ARG A 206 -5.97 8.81 10.76
C ARG A 206 -5.12 8.84 12.01
N LYS A 207 -4.09 7.98 12.08
CA LYS A 207 -3.19 7.91 13.23
C LYS A 207 -2.49 9.25 13.46
N PHE A 208 -2.03 9.86 12.38
CA PHE A 208 -1.37 11.16 12.45
C PHE A 208 -2.32 12.26 12.92
N ILE A 209 -3.52 12.38 12.37
CA ILE A 209 -4.52 13.37 12.79
C ILE A 209 -4.95 13.15 14.25
N ASN A 210 -5.16 11.90 14.67
CA ASN A 210 -5.45 11.59 16.06
C ASN A 210 -4.34 12.07 17.00
N SER A 211 -3.07 11.87 16.64
CA SER A 211 -1.95 12.36 17.43
C SER A 211 -1.93 13.89 17.55
N MET A 212 -2.35 14.60 16.49
CA MET A 212 -2.49 16.06 16.53
C MET A 212 -3.58 16.50 17.53
N PHE A 213 -4.75 15.88 17.49
CA PHE A 213 -5.81 16.19 18.47
C PHE A 213 -5.40 15.83 19.90
N CYS A 214 -4.84 14.64 20.12
CA CYS A 214 -4.35 14.24 21.44
C CYS A 214 -3.28 15.18 22.02
N SER A 215 -2.53 15.89 21.18
CA SER A 215 -1.53 16.87 21.64
C SER A 215 -2.14 18.19 22.15
N VAL A 216 -3.39 18.48 21.80
CA VAL A 216 -4.11 19.72 22.17
C VAL A 216 -5.34 19.48 23.03
N GLY A 217 -5.70 18.21 23.28
CA GLY A 217 -6.86 17.85 24.11
C GLY A 217 -7.44 16.49 23.71
N ASP A 218 -8.76 16.38 23.78
CA ASP A 218 -9.48 15.19 23.39
C ASP A 218 -9.79 15.18 21.88
N PRO A 219 -9.85 14.01 21.24
CA PRO A 219 -10.25 13.90 19.84
C PRO A 219 -11.74 14.26 19.68
N PRO A 220 -12.13 14.82 18.52
CA PRO A 220 -13.51 15.18 18.24
C PRO A 220 -14.41 13.93 18.11
N PRO A 221 -15.74 14.08 18.33
CA PRO A 221 -16.69 13.03 18.00
C PRO A 221 -16.69 12.76 16.48
N ILE A 222 -16.72 11.48 16.08
CA ILE A 222 -16.71 11.08 14.69
C ILE A 222 -18.12 11.09 14.12
N ALA A 223 -18.34 11.85 13.04
CA ALA A 223 -19.59 11.89 12.29
C ALA A 223 -19.71 10.73 11.30
N CYS A 224 -18.65 10.45 10.57
CA CYS A 224 -18.54 9.30 9.66
C CYS A 224 -17.08 9.01 9.35
N GLU A 225 -16.82 7.82 8.81
CA GLU A 225 -15.50 7.36 8.43
C GLU A 225 -15.46 7.02 6.92
N VAL A 226 -14.40 7.44 6.25
CA VAL A 226 -14.23 7.26 4.81
C VAL A 226 -12.77 6.96 4.45
N GLU A 227 -12.52 6.37 3.29
CA GLU A 227 -11.20 5.86 2.94
C GLU A 227 -10.27 6.91 2.29
N ASN A 228 -10.82 7.89 1.55
CA ASN A 228 -10.01 8.79 0.72
C ASN A 228 -10.43 10.27 0.83
N ASP A 229 -9.49 11.16 0.51
CA ASP A 229 -9.61 12.60 0.65
C ASP A 229 -10.79 13.21 -0.13
N MET A 230 -11.08 12.69 -1.33
CA MET A 230 -12.18 13.21 -2.16
C MET A 230 -13.53 12.90 -1.52
N THR A 231 -13.68 11.70 -0.95
CA THR A 231 -14.90 11.32 -0.23
C THR A 231 -15.03 12.14 1.05
N VAL A 232 -13.93 12.37 1.80
CA VAL A 232 -13.91 13.28 2.95
C VAL A 232 -14.44 14.65 2.54
N ALA A 233 -13.86 15.25 1.50
CA ALA A 233 -14.27 16.59 1.03
C ALA A 233 -15.74 16.63 0.59
N SER A 234 -16.23 15.56 -0.05
CA SER A 234 -17.63 15.44 -0.46
C SER A 234 -18.57 15.38 0.76
N MET A 235 -18.24 14.61 1.79
CA MET A 235 -19.04 14.51 3.01
C MET A 235 -19.10 15.86 3.75
N VAL A 236 -17.96 16.55 3.88
CA VAL A 236 -17.89 17.88 4.46
C VAL A 236 -18.72 18.90 3.65
N ASN A 237 -18.61 18.86 2.32
CA ASN A 237 -19.40 19.71 1.43
C ASN A 237 -20.92 19.54 1.61
N ASN A 238 -21.35 18.34 2.03
CA ASN A 238 -22.76 18.03 2.31
C ASN A 238 -23.13 18.19 3.80
N GLY A 239 -22.33 18.88 4.59
CA GLY A 239 -22.68 19.28 5.95
C GLY A 239 -22.50 18.22 7.02
N MET A 240 -21.76 17.14 6.78
CA MET A 240 -21.55 16.05 7.77
C MET A 240 -20.66 16.46 8.96
N GLY A 241 -20.02 17.61 8.90
CA GLY A 241 -19.10 18.11 9.92
C GLY A 241 -17.87 18.77 9.28
N PHE A 242 -16.78 18.84 10.04
CA PHE A 242 -15.48 19.29 9.52
C PHE A 242 -14.55 18.10 9.27
N ALA A 243 -13.42 18.34 8.60
CA ALA A 243 -12.35 17.37 8.48
C ALA A 243 -10.96 18.02 8.49
N VAL A 244 -9.93 17.25 8.83
CA VAL A 244 -8.52 17.59 8.60
C VAL A 244 -8.02 16.72 7.44
N VAL A 245 -7.50 17.36 6.40
CA VAL A 245 -7.07 16.69 5.16
C VAL A 245 -5.78 17.31 4.61
N PRO A 246 -5.01 16.58 3.79
CA PRO A 246 -3.95 17.18 3.00
C PRO A 246 -4.48 18.32 2.13
N TYR A 247 -3.72 19.42 2.05
CA TYR A 247 -4.05 20.50 1.14
C TYR A 247 -3.78 20.09 -0.31
N GLU A 248 -4.85 19.99 -1.09
CA GLU A 248 -4.81 19.67 -2.51
C GLU A 248 -5.69 20.64 -3.32
N HIS A 249 -5.30 20.92 -4.56
CA HIS A 249 -6.02 21.88 -5.40
C HIS A 249 -7.47 21.49 -5.67
N PHE A 250 -7.80 20.20 -5.68
CA PHE A 250 -9.16 19.73 -5.90
C PHE A 250 -10.14 20.21 -4.81
N LEU A 251 -9.66 20.52 -3.60
CA LEU A 251 -10.51 21.03 -2.52
C LEU A 251 -11.24 22.31 -2.91
N ARG A 252 -10.64 23.11 -3.81
CA ARG A 252 -11.25 24.35 -4.32
C ARG A 252 -12.47 24.09 -5.21
N SER A 253 -12.71 22.86 -5.65
CA SER A 253 -13.88 22.48 -6.45
C SER A 253 -15.11 22.19 -5.59
N TYR A 254 -14.94 22.13 -4.26
CA TYR A 254 -16.02 21.93 -3.31
C TYR A 254 -16.41 23.25 -2.65
N ASN A 255 -17.67 23.36 -2.25
CA ASN A 255 -18.16 24.54 -1.52
C ASN A 255 -17.82 24.42 -0.02
N VAL A 256 -16.52 24.34 0.29
CA VAL A 256 -16.01 24.24 1.65
C VAL A 256 -15.10 25.42 1.98
N ARG A 257 -15.01 25.76 3.27
CA ARG A 257 -13.99 26.68 3.78
C ARG A 257 -12.72 25.87 4.03
N ILE A 258 -11.59 26.35 3.52
CA ILE A 258 -10.25 25.77 3.73
C ILE A 258 -9.52 26.66 4.72
N ILE A 259 -9.08 26.10 5.85
CA ILE A 259 -8.53 26.87 6.97
C ILE A 259 -7.19 26.27 7.37
N PRO A 260 -6.09 27.03 7.35
CA PRO A 260 -4.81 26.59 7.85
C PRO A 260 -4.87 26.23 9.34
N ILE A 261 -4.09 25.23 9.75
CA ILE A 261 -3.97 24.80 11.14
C ILE A 261 -2.77 25.51 11.78
N LYS A 262 -3.03 26.32 12.82
CA LYS A 262 -1.95 27.01 13.55
C LYS A 262 -1.43 26.24 14.75
N ASN A 263 -2.27 25.38 15.34
CA ASN A 263 -1.95 24.57 16.51
C ASN A 263 -2.68 23.23 16.43
N PRO A 264 -1.96 22.08 16.62
CA PRO A 264 -0.54 21.99 16.97
C PRO A 264 0.38 22.29 15.79
N GLN A 265 1.65 22.62 16.10
CA GLN A 265 2.70 22.62 15.06
C GLN A 265 3.05 21.16 14.71
N TYR A 266 3.19 20.88 13.44
CA TYR A 266 3.46 19.52 12.96
C TYR A 266 4.44 19.54 11.77
N LYS A 267 5.00 18.37 11.46
CA LYS A 267 5.74 18.11 10.23
C LYS A 267 5.27 16.78 9.66
N LEU A 268 4.85 16.78 8.43
CA LEU A 268 4.41 15.60 7.72
C LEU A 268 5.10 15.53 6.37
N TYR A 269 5.75 14.41 6.08
CA TYR A 269 6.44 14.18 4.82
C TYR A 269 5.85 13.00 4.07
N ILE A 270 5.83 13.12 2.76
CA ILE A 270 5.68 11.99 1.86
C ILE A 270 7.06 11.55 1.43
N TYR A 271 7.26 10.25 1.34
CA TYR A 271 8.54 9.63 1.02
C TYR A 271 8.48 8.98 -0.36
N LEU A 272 9.59 9.09 -1.10
CA LEU A 272 9.89 8.18 -2.20
C LEU A 272 10.52 6.94 -1.58
N ALA A 273 9.95 5.76 -1.87
CA ALA A 273 10.40 4.50 -1.31
C ALA A 273 10.72 3.47 -2.40
N TYR A 274 11.70 2.61 -2.14
CA TYR A 274 12.10 1.49 -2.99
C TYR A 274 12.76 0.38 -2.16
N LEU A 275 12.83 -0.83 -2.71
CA LEU A 275 13.50 -1.95 -2.04
C LEU A 275 15.03 -1.79 -2.10
N LYS A 276 15.73 -1.98 -0.96
CA LYS A 276 17.18 -1.83 -0.83
C LYS A 276 17.95 -2.85 -1.68
N ASP A 277 17.52 -4.10 -1.60
CA ASP A 277 18.20 -5.24 -2.23
C ASP A 277 17.58 -5.62 -3.59
N TYR A 278 16.83 -4.69 -4.21
CA TYR A 278 16.26 -4.88 -5.54
C TYR A 278 16.95 -3.97 -6.55
N GLU A 279 17.51 -4.58 -7.60
CA GLU A 279 18.11 -3.81 -8.69
C GLU A 279 17.02 -3.18 -9.55
N LEU A 280 16.80 -1.87 -9.35
CA LEU A 280 15.82 -1.13 -10.12
C LEU A 280 16.14 -1.19 -11.63
N PRO A 281 15.14 -1.42 -12.50
CA PRO A 281 15.26 -1.27 -13.93
C PRO A 281 15.87 0.10 -14.31
N GLN A 282 16.65 0.13 -15.39
CA GLN A 282 17.39 1.34 -15.78
C GLN A 282 16.52 2.60 -15.83
N MET A 283 15.30 2.49 -16.36
CA MET A 283 14.40 3.64 -16.50
C MET A 283 13.79 4.05 -15.17
N ALA A 284 13.47 3.10 -14.29
CA ALA A 284 12.99 3.37 -12.94
C ALA A 284 14.08 4.04 -12.09
N ARG A 285 15.32 3.59 -12.17
CA ARG A 285 16.48 4.22 -11.53
C ARG A 285 16.66 5.65 -12.04
N ALA A 286 16.61 5.86 -13.34
CA ALA A 286 16.72 7.18 -13.93
C ALA A 286 15.60 8.13 -13.50
N PHE A 287 14.35 7.61 -13.35
CA PHE A 287 13.22 8.38 -12.82
C PHE A 287 13.42 8.73 -11.34
N ARG A 288 13.81 7.76 -10.51
CA ARG A 288 14.11 7.99 -9.08
C ARG A 288 15.14 9.11 -8.91
N ASP A 289 16.28 9.00 -9.58
CA ASP A 289 17.39 9.95 -9.44
C ASP A 289 17.01 11.34 -9.94
N TRP A 290 16.22 11.40 -11.01
CA TRP A 290 15.66 12.65 -11.52
C TRP A 290 14.62 13.25 -10.55
N ALA A 291 13.69 12.44 -10.04
CA ALA A 291 12.66 12.90 -9.11
C ALA A 291 13.28 13.46 -7.81
N LEU A 292 14.29 12.77 -7.26
CA LEU A 292 15.00 13.23 -6.08
C LEU A 292 15.70 14.59 -6.30
N LYS A 293 16.25 14.84 -7.50
CA LYS A 293 16.83 16.15 -7.84
C LYS A 293 15.77 17.26 -7.96
N LYS A 294 14.52 16.91 -8.26
CA LYS A 294 13.40 17.86 -8.34
C LYS A 294 12.72 18.09 -6.99
N SER A 295 13.02 17.28 -5.97
CA SER A 295 12.54 17.50 -4.61
C SER A 295 12.95 18.88 -4.13
N LYS A 296 12.00 19.62 -3.54
CA LYS A 296 12.23 20.94 -2.94
C LYS A 296 12.75 20.82 -1.50
N LEU A 297 12.81 19.63 -0.94
CA LEU A 297 13.29 19.40 0.41
C LEU A 297 14.83 19.50 0.43
N ASN A 298 15.35 20.28 1.37
CA ASN A 298 16.77 20.23 1.68
C ASN A 298 17.03 19.06 2.63
N LEU A 299 17.42 17.92 2.07
CA LEU A 299 17.60 16.67 2.79
C LEU A 299 18.64 16.77 3.92
N GLU A 300 19.61 17.68 3.81
CA GLU A 300 20.64 17.91 4.84
C GLU A 300 20.11 18.61 6.11
N LYS A 301 18.97 19.28 6.01
CA LYS A 301 18.34 20.03 7.11
C LYS A 301 17.14 19.34 7.74
N LEU A 302 16.81 18.14 7.30
CA LEU A 302 15.70 17.40 7.89
C LEU A 302 16.12 16.88 9.26
N PRO A 303 15.29 17.05 10.30
CA PRO A 303 15.54 16.40 11.58
C PRO A 303 15.52 14.88 11.36
N PRO A 304 16.36 14.13 12.11
CA PRO A 304 16.28 12.69 12.10
C PRO A 304 14.84 12.32 12.46
N GLN A 305 14.21 11.56 11.62
CA GLN A 305 12.84 11.04 11.63
C GLN A 305 11.99 11.54 12.81
N VAL A 306 11.11 12.51 12.58
CA VAL A 306 10.09 12.87 13.57
C VAL A 306 9.03 11.77 13.55
N ILE A 307 9.36 10.67 14.19
CA ILE A 307 8.42 9.68 14.64
C ILE A 307 7.69 10.34 15.79
N CYS A 308 6.37 10.48 15.72
CA CYS A 308 5.56 10.67 16.90
C CYS A 308 5.78 9.44 17.78
N ALA A 309 6.75 9.51 18.69
CA ALA A 309 6.93 8.50 19.71
C ALA A 309 5.63 8.49 20.53
N ASP A 310 4.92 7.36 20.48
CA ASP A 310 3.93 7.04 21.50
C ASP A 310 4.57 7.31 22.86
N ARG A 311 4.17 8.38 23.52
CA ARG A 311 4.39 8.49 24.94
C ARG A 311 3.51 7.43 25.60
N LYS A 312 4.10 6.24 25.79
CA LYS A 312 3.63 5.33 26.81
C LYS A 312 3.60 6.07 28.13
N ASN A 313 2.41 6.29 28.65
CA ASN A 313 2.10 6.25 30.07
C ASN A 313 0.68 5.70 30.23
#